data_c22b032e1d1b865c7079ae298f44ee60
#
_entry.id   c22b032e1d1b865c7079ae298f44ee60
#
_cell.length_a   1.000
_cell.length_b   1.000
_cell.length_c   1.000
_cell.angle_alpha   90.00
_cell.angle_beta   90.00
_cell.angle_gamma   90.00
#
_symmetry.space_group_name_H-M   'P 1'
#
loop_
_entity.id
_entity.type
_entity.pdbx_description
1 polymer ?
#
loop_
_entity_poly.entity_id
_entity_poly.type
_entity_poly.pdbx_seq_one_letter_code
_entity_poly.pdbx_strand_id
1 'polypeptide(L)'
;MMGDNEQENNDVKNKIIVGLTEKVIIKGNNGQEKELIVRIDSGATKSSIDLTLASQLELGPVIDSKLIRSAHGSKLRPVVEVNVVIRGKTIKARFTVADRLHMHYSVLIGQNILKTGFLIDPARRVDTPIIRKQ
;
A
#
# COMPACT_ATOMS: atom_id res chain seq x y z
N MET A 1 -26.48 -20.14 -16.37
CA MET A 1 -25.23 -20.54 -15.99
C MET A 1 -24.14 -19.91 -16.75
N MET A 2 -24.22 -19.77 -18.04
CA MET A 2 -23.19 -19.11 -18.79
C MET A 2 -22.98 -17.68 -18.30
N GLY A 3 -24.03 -16.98 -17.95
CA GLY A 3 -23.93 -15.60 -17.52
C GLY A 3 -23.11 -15.43 -16.26
N ASP A 4 -23.26 -16.34 -15.30
CA ASP A 4 -22.54 -16.25 -14.05
C ASP A 4 -21.06 -16.51 -14.27
N ASN A 5 -20.70 -17.46 -15.13
CA ASN A 5 -19.31 -17.75 -15.42
C ASN A 5 -18.67 -16.61 -16.18
N GLU A 6 -19.40 -15.98 -17.09
CA GLU A 6 -18.88 -14.86 -17.83
C GLU A 6 -18.64 -13.68 -16.90
N GLN A 7 -19.51 -13.46 -15.94
CA GLN A 7 -19.37 -12.36 -15.00
C GLN A 7 -18.13 -12.59 -14.12
N GLU A 8 -17.91 -13.80 -13.63
CA GLU A 8 -16.74 -14.10 -12.82
C GLU A 8 -15.46 -13.90 -13.60
N ASN A 9 -15.40 -14.34 -14.86
CA ASN A 9 -14.22 -14.17 -15.68
C ASN A 9 -13.94 -12.70 -15.96
N ASN A 10 -14.98 -11.90 -16.17
CA ASN A 10 -14.80 -10.47 -16.41
C ASN A 10 -14.32 -9.77 -15.16
N ASP A 11 -14.83 -10.15 -13.99
CA ASP A 11 -14.39 -9.57 -12.73
C ASP A 11 -12.92 -9.87 -12.48
N VAL A 12 -12.48 -11.09 -12.73
CA VAL A 12 -11.08 -11.46 -12.58
C VAL A 12 -10.21 -10.75 -13.61
N LYS A 13 -10.66 -10.67 -14.86
CA LYS A 13 -9.89 -10.03 -15.92
C LYS A 13 -9.63 -8.57 -15.65
N ASN A 14 -10.55 -7.90 -14.99
CA ASN A 14 -10.42 -6.48 -14.71
C ASN A 14 -9.63 -6.19 -13.45
N LYS A 15 -9.18 -7.22 -12.74
CA LYS A 15 -8.39 -7.03 -11.52
C LYS A 15 -6.91 -7.04 -11.84
N ILE A 16 -6.17 -6.33 -11.02
CA ILE A 16 -4.72 -6.31 -11.13
C ILE A 16 -4.15 -7.28 -10.11
N ILE A 17 -3.27 -8.16 -10.54
CA ILE A 17 -2.68 -9.18 -9.67
C ILE A 17 -1.48 -8.59 -8.96
N VAL A 18 -1.44 -8.71 -7.64
CA VAL A 18 -0.30 -8.34 -6.81
C VAL A 18 0.15 -9.56 -6.01
N GLY A 19 1.39 -9.55 -5.56
CA GLY A 19 1.92 -10.62 -4.71
C GLY A 19 1.78 -10.28 -3.23
N LEU A 20 2.52 -10.99 -2.39
CA LEU A 20 2.59 -10.67 -0.97
C LEU A 20 3.41 -9.41 -0.74
N THR A 21 4.29 -9.09 -1.66
CA THR A 21 5.01 -7.82 -1.74
C THR A 21 4.90 -7.30 -3.16
N GLU A 22 5.05 -6.00 -3.33
CA GLU A 22 5.07 -5.38 -4.65
C GLU A 22 6.00 -4.18 -4.66
N LYS A 23 6.52 -3.85 -5.83
CA LYS A 23 7.27 -2.63 -6.02
C LYS A 23 6.28 -1.54 -6.39
N VAL A 24 6.30 -0.44 -5.65
CA VAL A 24 5.38 0.67 -5.89
C VAL A 24 6.16 1.98 -5.94
N ILE A 25 5.52 3.03 -6.41
CA ILE A 25 6.08 4.37 -6.37
C ILE A 25 5.17 5.22 -5.48
N ILE A 26 5.75 5.83 -4.46
CA ILE A 26 5.03 6.80 -3.63
C ILE A 26 5.38 8.18 -4.16
N LYS A 27 4.35 8.96 -4.51
CA LYS A 27 4.56 10.31 -5.04
C LYS A 27 4.50 11.32 -3.92
N GLY A 28 5.55 12.13 -3.82
CA GLY A 28 5.61 13.16 -2.80
C GLY A 28 5.00 14.46 -3.27
N ASN A 29 4.70 15.36 -2.32
CA ASN A 29 4.16 16.67 -2.64
C ASN A 29 5.23 17.63 -3.12
N ASN A 30 6.48 17.28 -2.90
CA ASN A 30 7.61 18.12 -3.26
C ASN A 30 8.17 17.80 -4.65
N GLY A 31 7.45 17.06 -5.47
CA GLY A 31 7.90 16.65 -6.79
C GLY A 31 8.81 15.45 -6.81
N GLN A 32 9.15 14.90 -5.64
CA GLN A 32 9.97 13.71 -5.55
C GLN A 32 9.12 12.47 -5.58
N GLU A 33 9.74 11.35 -5.93
CA GLU A 33 9.09 10.05 -5.90
C GLU A 33 10.01 9.06 -5.21
N LYS A 34 9.44 8.07 -4.58
CA LYS A 34 10.23 7.00 -3.97
C LYS A 34 9.70 5.66 -4.48
N GLU A 35 10.57 4.90 -5.14
CA GLU A 35 10.25 3.54 -5.54
C GLU A 35 10.73 2.60 -4.45
N LEU A 36 9.88 1.72 -3.98
CA LEU A 36 10.24 0.79 -2.92
C LEU A 36 9.35 -0.43 -2.96
N ILE A 37 9.79 -1.48 -2.25
CA ILE A 37 9.00 -2.69 -2.09
C ILE A 37 8.14 -2.54 -0.85
N VAL A 38 6.86 -2.83 -0.99
CA VAL A 38 5.88 -2.69 0.08
C VAL A 38 5.27 -4.04 0.42
N ARG A 39 4.69 -4.15 1.60
CA ARG A 39 3.96 -5.33 2.00
C ARG A 39 2.50 -5.19 1.59
N ILE A 40 1.96 -6.24 0.98
CA ILE A 40 0.54 -6.34 0.67
C ILE A 40 -0.11 -7.12 1.82
N ASP A 41 -1.05 -6.48 2.52
CA ASP A 41 -1.61 -7.06 3.74
C ASP A 41 -3.13 -7.01 3.71
N SER A 42 -3.73 -8.13 3.32
CA SER A 42 -5.19 -8.24 3.25
C SER A 42 -5.85 -8.23 4.63
N GLY A 43 -5.07 -8.43 5.69
CA GLY A 43 -5.59 -8.39 7.05
C GLY A 43 -5.65 -7.00 7.66
N ALA A 44 -5.00 -6.02 7.02
CA ALA A 44 -5.03 -4.66 7.52
C ALA A 44 -6.13 -3.88 6.81
N THR A 45 -6.99 -3.18 7.58
CA THR A 45 -8.07 -2.39 6.97
C THR A 45 -7.54 -1.12 6.36
N LYS A 46 -6.43 -0.59 6.87
CA LYS A 46 -5.85 0.67 6.40
C LYS A 46 -4.45 0.44 5.88
N SER A 47 -3.99 1.35 5.02
CA SER A 47 -2.61 1.39 4.58
C SER A 47 -1.80 2.27 5.53
N SER A 48 -0.50 2.04 5.58
CA SER A 48 0.37 2.71 6.55
C SER A 48 1.71 3.06 5.92
N ILE A 49 2.29 4.18 6.33
CA ILE A 49 3.58 4.63 5.81
C ILE A 49 4.44 5.13 6.96
N ASP A 50 5.74 4.85 6.85
CA ASP A 50 6.69 5.25 7.88
C ASP A 50 6.79 6.77 7.98
N LEU A 51 6.89 7.26 9.21
CA LEU A 51 6.96 8.68 9.51
C LEU A 51 8.14 9.36 8.82
N THR A 52 9.32 8.74 8.84
CA THR A 52 10.51 9.32 8.22
C THR A 52 10.34 9.45 6.71
N LEU A 53 9.81 8.41 6.08
CA LEU A 53 9.56 8.44 4.64
C LEU A 53 8.50 9.49 4.30
N ALA A 54 7.44 9.57 5.08
CA ALA A 54 6.41 10.58 4.87
C ALA A 54 6.98 11.99 4.96
N SER A 55 7.88 12.20 5.91
CA SER A 55 8.53 13.50 6.09
C SER A 55 9.46 13.83 4.91
N GLN A 56 10.23 12.86 4.46
CA GLN A 56 11.14 13.04 3.33
C GLN A 56 10.38 13.42 2.05
N LEU A 57 9.22 12.86 1.86
CA LEU A 57 8.38 13.13 0.69
C LEU A 57 7.42 14.29 0.91
N GLU A 58 7.48 14.92 2.08
CA GLU A 58 6.64 16.06 2.45
C GLU A 58 5.16 15.76 2.24
N LEU A 59 4.75 14.56 2.63
CA LEU A 59 3.36 14.16 2.50
C LEU A 59 2.49 14.96 3.49
N GLY A 60 1.29 15.23 3.09
CA GLY A 60 0.37 16.02 3.87
C GLY A 60 -0.42 16.94 2.98
N PRO A 61 -1.28 17.76 3.56
CA PRO A 61 -1.47 17.97 5.00
C PRO A 61 -2.13 16.78 5.67
N VAL A 62 -2.06 16.77 7.00
CA VAL A 62 -2.78 15.79 7.79
C VAL A 62 -4.27 16.09 7.65
N ILE A 63 -5.04 15.11 7.21
CA ILE A 63 -6.46 15.30 6.95
C ILE A 63 -7.35 14.67 8.02
N ASP A 64 -6.77 13.84 8.90
CA ASP A 64 -7.52 13.14 9.92
C ASP A 64 -6.54 12.57 10.95
N SER A 65 -7.06 12.05 12.04
CA SER A 65 -6.29 11.33 13.05
C SER A 65 -6.99 10.04 13.36
N LYS A 66 -6.21 8.96 13.46
CA LYS A 66 -6.75 7.65 13.75
C LYS A 66 -6.28 7.21 15.13
N LEU A 67 -7.21 6.81 15.99
CA LEU A 67 -6.87 6.26 17.30
C LEU A 67 -6.56 4.78 17.14
N ILE A 68 -5.32 4.42 17.47
CA ILE A 68 -4.88 3.03 17.42
C ILE A 68 -4.77 2.53 18.85
N ARG A 69 -5.49 1.49 19.18
CA ARG A 69 -5.46 0.89 20.51
C ARG A 69 -4.63 -0.38 20.50
N SER A 70 -3.86 -0.55 21.55
CA SER A 70 -3.05 -1.75 21.71
C SER A 70 -2.95 -2.09 23.18
N ALA A 71 -2.27 -3.18 23.49
CA ALA A 71 -2.03 -3.59 24.87
C ALA A 71 -1.22 -2.56 25.64
N HIS A 72 -0.47 -1.73 24.94
CA HIS A 72 0.37 -0.72 25.55
C HIS A 72 -0.28 0.67 25.60
N GLY A 73 -1.56 0.75 25.34
CA GLY A 73 -2.30 2.00 25.40
C GLY A 73 -2.83 2.42 24.05
N SER A 74 -3.27 3.68 23.97
CA SER A 74 -3.83 4.24 22.76
C SER A 74 -2.91 5.31 22.21
N LYS A 75 -2.85 5.42 20.88
CA LYS A 75 -2.00 6.39 20.22
C LYS A 75 -2.75 6.96 19.02
N LEU A 76 -2.67 8.29 18.88
CA LEU A 76 -3.23 8.94 17.69
C LEU A 76 -2.20 8.92 16.58
N ARG A 77 -2.62 8.56 15.39
CA ARG A 77 -1.75 8.58 14.21
C ARG A 77 -2.33 9.51 13.17
N PRO A 78 -1.51 10.35 12.57
CA PRO A 78 -1.98 11.23 11.50
C PRO A 78 -2.38 10.40 10.28
N VAL A 79 -3.34 10.92 9.53
CA VAL A 79 -3.75 10.33 8.26
C VAL A 79 -3.47 11.35 7.16
N VAL A 80 -2.84 10.90 6.09
CA VAL A 80 -2.52 11.74 4.93
C VAL A 80 -3.03 11.05 3.67
N GLU A 81 -3.32 11.84 2.64
CA GLU A 81 -3.64 11.29 1.33
C GLU A 81 -2.38 11.17 0.51
N VAL A 82 -2.19 10.06 -0.14
CA VAL A 82 -0.97 9.76 -0.89
C VAL A 82 -1.34 9.22 -2.25
N ASN A 83 -0.62 9.65 -3.28
CA ASN A 83 -0.73 9.06 -4.59
C ASN A 83 0.31 7.95 -4.68
N VAL A 84 -0.14 6.74 -4.92
CA VAL A 84 0.74 5.58 -5.03
C VAL A 84 0.49 4.91 -6.38
N VAL A 85 1.57 4.50 -7.04
CA VAL A 85 1.49 3.77 -8.31
C VAL A 85 1.78 2.31 -8.04
N ILE A 86 0.80 1.45 -8.32
CA ILE A 86 0.92 0.01 -8.12
C ILE A 86 0.61 -0.67 -9.44
N ARG A 87 1.58 -1.40 -9.99
CA ARG A 87 1.39 -2.12 -11.24
C ARG A 87 0.82 -1.22 -12.34
N GLY A 88 1.34 0.02 -12.41
CA GLY A 88 0.94 0.98 -13.43
C GLY A 88 -0.34 1.76 -13.15
N LYS A 89 -1.03 1.45 -12.06
CA LYS A 89 -2.25 2.15 -11.70
C LYS A 89 -1.95 3.16 -10.61
N THR A 90 -2.32 4.42 -10.83
CA THR A 90 -2.15 5.47 -9.83
C THR A 90 -3.41 5.54 -8.99
N ILE A 91 -3.24 5.48 -7.68
CA ILE A 91 -4.34 5.47 -6.73
C ILE A 91 -4.08 6.54 -5.69
N LYS A 92 -5.09 7.36 -5.41
CA LYS A 92 -5.03 8.30 -4.31
C LYS A 92 -5.72 7.63 -3.12
N ALA A 93 -5.01 7.45 -2.03
CA ALA A 93 -5.55 6.72 -0.88
C ALA A 93 -5.05 7.31 0.43
N ARG A 94 -5.76 6.99 1.49
CA ARG A 94 -5.41 7.43 2.83
C ARG A 94 -4.43 6.45 3.46
N PHE A 95 -3.39 7.01 4.08
CA PHE A 95 -2.40 6.24 4.81
C PHE A 95 -2.30 6.79 6.23
N THR A 96 -2.21 5.90 7.20
CA THR A 96 -1.83 6.31 8.55
C THR A 96 -0.32 6.45 8.59
N VAL A 97 0.16 7.48 9.27
CA VAL A 97 1.60 7.70 9.44
C VAL A 97 2.01 7.08 10.76
N ALA A 98 3.00 6.23 10.75
CA ALA A 98 3.43 5.49 11.92
C ALA A 98 4.94 5.29 11.89
N ASP A 99 5.52 5.03 13.06
CA ASP A 99 6.93 4.68 13.14
C ASP A 99 7.06 3.22 12.70
N ARG A 100 7.66 3.00 11.56
CA ARG A 100 7.87 1.67 11.02
C ARG A 100 9.35 1.36 10.81
N LEU A 101 10.24 2.14 11.45
CA LEU A 101 11.67 1.96 11.24
C LEU A 101 12.17 0.55 11.58
N HIS A 102 11.58 -0.11 12.55
CA HIS A 102 12.00 -1.45 12.94
C HIS A 102 11.23 -2.54 12.20
N MET A 103 10.40 -2.18 11.25
CA MET A 103 9.66 -3.16 10.46
C MET A 103 10.36 -3.42 9.15
N HIS A 104 10.12 -4.60 8.58
CA HIS A 104 10.75 -4.96 7.32
C HIS A 104 10.33 -4.04 6.17
N TYR A 105 9.16 -3.46 6.24
CA TYR A 105 8.62 -2.64 5.16
C TYR A 105 8.19 -1.28 5.68
N SER A 106 8.63 -0.23 4.99
CA SER A 106 8.25 1.14 5.35
C SER A 106 6.81 1.47 4.96
N VAL A 107 6.23 0.68 4.08
CA VAL A 107 4.87 0.91 3.59
C VAL A 107 4.11 -0.39 3.58
N LEU A 108 2.87 -0.33 4.04
CA LEU A 108 1.96 -1.46 4.04
C LEU A 108 0.71 -1.05 3.29
N ILE A 109 0.30 -1.88 2.33
CA ILE A 109 -0.90 -1.66 1.54
C ILE A 109 -2.01 -2.54 2.10
N GLY A 110 -3.06 -1.90 2.58
CA GLY A 110 -4.17 -2.58 3.21
C GLY A 110 -5.42 -2.63 2.35
N GLN A 111 -6.52 -3.04 2.97
CA GLN A 111 -7.78 -3.26 2.27
C GLN A 111 -8.32 -2.02 1.59
N ASN A 112 -8.08 -0.83 2.14
CA ASN A 112 -8.60 0.39 1.54
C ASN A 112 -8.12 0.59 0.10
N ILE A 113 -6.95 0.06 -0.23
CA ILE A 113 -6.43 0.09 -1.59
C ILE A 113 -6.78 -1.20 -2.31
N LEU A 114 -6.57 -2.34 -1.64
CA LEU A 114 -6.72 -3.64 -2.30
C LEU A 114 -8.13 -3.87 -2.85
N LYS A 115 -9.14 -3.38 -2.15
CA LYS A 115 -10.51 -3.57 -2.61
C LYS A 115 -10.88 -2.73 -3.83
N THR A 116 -9.99 -1.87 -4.29
CA THR A 116 -10.28 -1.04 -5.46
C THR A 116 -9.98 -1.73 -6.79
N GLY A 117 -9.66 -3.00 -6.78
CA GLY A 117 -9.48 -3.73 -8.02
C GLY A 117 -8.25 -4.64 -8.06
N PHE A 118 -7.85 -5.20 -6.92
CA PHE A 118 -6.68 -6.06 -6.86
C PHE A 118 -7.04 -7.46 -6.39
N LEU A 119 -6.27 -8.43 -6.87
CA LEU A 119 -6.29 -9.79 -6.37
C LEU A 119 -4.88 -10.15 -5.95
N ILE A 120 -4.77 -10.94 -4.89
CA ILE A 120 -3.47 -11.33 -4.37
C ILE A 120 -3.17 -12.74 -4.83
N ASP A 121 -2.05 -12.89 -5.52
CA ASP A 121 -1.48 -14.21 -5.86
C ASP A 121 -0.23 -14.39 -5.02
N PRO A 122 -0.28 -15.23 -3.98
CA PRO A 122 0.88 -15.39 -3.10
C PRO A 122 2.12 -15.95 -3.81
N ALA A 123 1.93 -16.58 -4.96
CA ALA A 123 3.06 -17.14 -5.70
C ALA A 123 3.76 -16.12 -6.59
N ARG A 124 3.14 -14.94 -6.78
CA ARG A 124 3.74 -13.92 -7.62
C ARG A 124 4.94 -13.30 -6.91
N ARG A 125 6.05 -13.21 -7.63
CA ARG A 125 7.24 -12.57 -7.09
C ARG A 125 7.38 -11.17 -7.64
N VAL A 126 7.80 -10.25 -6.79
CA VAL A 126 8.10 -8.91 -7.24
C VAL A 126 9.39 -8.96 -8.04
N ASP A 127 9.45 -8.15 -9.11
CA ASP A 127 10.62 -8.10 -9.96
C ASP A 127 11.68 -7.25 -9.28
N THR A 128 12.64 -7.88 -8.66
CA THR A 128 13.67 -7.16 -7.93
C THR A 128 14.99 -7.23 -8.67
N PRO A 129 15.84 -6.22 -8.49
CA PRO A 129 17.15 -6.22 -9.11
C PRO A 129 18.00 -7.36 -8.60
N ILE A 130 18.73 -7.94 -9.50
CA ILE A 130 19.58 -9.03 -9.16
C ILE A 130 20.64 -8.70 -8.20
N ILE A 131 21.05 -7.49 -8.19
CA ILE A 131 22.10 -7.13 -7.31
C ILE A 131 21.83 -7.40 -5.89
N ARG A 132 20.59 -7.69 -5.60
CA ARG A 132 20.34 -7.99 -4.28
C ARG A 132 20.90 -9.21 -3.88
N LYS A 133 21.30 -9.94 -4.65
CA LYS A 133 21.72 -11.05 -4.25
C LYS A 133 22.95 -11.03 -3.72
N GLN A 134 23.42 -10.85 -3.39
CA GLN A 134 24.56 -10.94 -2.86
C GLN A 134 24.64 -10.98 -1.65
#